data_8d726a1f24d9cb5bda231d97da681d88
#
_entry.id   8d726a1f24d9cb5bda231d97da681d88
#
_cell.length_a   1.000
_cell.length_b   1.000
_cell.length_c   1.000
_cell.angle_alpha   90.00
_cell.angle_beta   90.00
_cell.angle_gamma   90.00
#
_symmetry.space_group_name_H-M   'P 1'
#
loop_
_entity.id
_entity.type
_entity.pdbx_description
1 polymer ?
#
loop_
_entity_poly.entity_id
_entity_poly.type
_entity_poly.pdbx_seq_one_letter_code
_entity_poly.pdbx_strand_id
1 'polypeptide(L)'
;MIRFDPQGYFITGSDTDVGKTYIACELVRQLCQQGIEVETRKPAESGCVEAEDGSLLTHDAAALQQANARREAIERINPYRYRAALAPHRAARLEGQTIKLQALIDACSRDDPAHCLIVEGAGGFYSPLAEDGQNADLASALQLPVIIVINDRIGAVNQTLLTLQAVRSRQLQVAAVILNEVSVITERDMDNAADLQPYCDCPIFCCGFNAELAPVFTDNDA
;
A
#
# COMPACT_ATOMS: atom_id res chain seq x y z
N MET A 1 0.42 -3.51 -18.71
CA MET A 1 0.72 -4.57 -17.69
C MET A 1 2.19 -4.46 -17.29
N ILE A 2 2.55 -4.84 -16.09
CA ILE A 2 3.92 -4.89 -15.60
C ILE A 2 4.38 -6.34 -15.47
N ARG A 3 5.69 -6.55 -15.62
CA ARG A 3 6.29 -7.86 -15.34
C ARG A 3 6.20 -8.11 -13.84
N PHE A 4 5.73 -9.30 -13.47
CA PHE A 4 5.65 -9.73 -12.08
C PHE A 4 7.05 -9.77 -11.43
N ASP A 5 7.16 -9.23 -10.21
CA ASP A 5 8.35 -9.36 -9.39
C ASP A 5 8.09 -10.39 -8.28
N PRO A 6 8.84 -11.51 -8.24
CA PRO A 6 8.61 -12.56 -7.25
C PRO A 6 8.94 -12.12 -5.82
N GLN A 7 9.71 -11.04 -5.64
CA GLN A 7 9.95 -10.50 -4.31
C GLN A 7 8.72 -9.78 -3.73
N GLY A 8 7.87 -9.24 -4.59
CA GLY A 8 6.65 -8.53 -4.19
C GLY A 8 6.73 -7.03 -4.36
N TYR A 9 5.85 -6.30 -3.65
CA TYR A 9 5.68 -4.86 -3.85
C TYR A 9 5.43 -4.13 -2.55
N PHE A 10 5.92 -2.89 -2.48
CA PHE A 10 5.56 -1.93 -1.44
C PHE A 10 4.47 -0.99 -1.97
N ILE A 11 3.31 -0.99 -1.33
CA ILE A 11 2.17 -0.14 -1.72
C ILE A 11 2.22 1.13 -0.88
N THR A 12 2.36 2.27 -1.56
CA THR A 12 2.30 3.59 -0.92
C THR A 12 1.24 4.47 -1.60
N GLY A 13 0.98 5.62 -1.04
CA GLY A 13 0.10 6.62 -1.64
C GLY A 13 0.65 8.02 -1.55
N SER A 14 -0.01 8.96 -2.22
CA SER A 14 0.26 10.39 -2.02
C SER A 14 -0.23 10.89 -0.67
N ASP A 15 -1.24 10.22 -0.08
CA ASP A 15 -1.88 10.65 1.16
C ASP A 15 -2.63 9.48 1.85
N THR A 16 -3.30 9.77 2.97
CA THR A 16 -4.31 8.91 3.58
C THR A 16 -5.56 8.90 2.69
N ASP A 17 -6.39 7.84 2.78
CA ASP A 17 -7.68 7.67 2.10
C ASP A 17 -7.65 7.76 0.55
N VAL A 18 -6.49 7.52 -0.06
CA VAL A 18 -6.36 7.40 -1.53
C VAL A 18 -6.76 6.01 -2.04
N GLY A 19 -7.14 5.08 -1.14
CA GLY A 19 -7.57 3.72 -1.47
C GLY A 19 -6.43 2.72 -1.59
N LYS A 20 -5.31 2.90 -0.87
CA LYS A 20 -4.19 1.94 -0.85
C LYS A 20 -4.65 0.52 -0.56
N THR A 21 -5.44 0.34 0.49
CA THR A 21 -5.93 -0.97 0.92
C THR A 21 -6.81 -1.62 -0.13
N TYR A 22 -7.69 -0.84 -0.76
CA TYR A 22 -8.52 -1.33 -1.86
C TYR A 22 -7.66 -1.88 -3.00
N ILE A 23 -6.71 -1.08 -3.46
CA ILE A 23 -5.79 -1.47 -4.54
C ILE A 23 -4.89 -2.64 -4.11
N ALA A 24 -4.36 -2.64 -2.89
CA ALA A 24 -3.56 -3.76 -2.39
C ALA A 24 -4.36 -5.08 -2.40
N CYS A 25 -5.63 -5.04 -1.98
CA CYS A 25 -6.52 -6.20 -2.04
C CYS A 25 -6.76 -6.68 -3.47
N GLU A 26 -6.96 -5.78 -4.43
CA GLU A 26 -7.12 -6.13 -5.84
C GLU A 26 -5.85 -6.81 -6.40
N LEU A 27 -4.67 -6.27 -6.11
CA LEU A 27 -3.39 -6.85 -6.52
C LEU A 27 -3.18 -8.24 -5.91
N VAL A 28 -3.48 -8.40 -4.62
CA VAL A 28 -3.42 -9.72 -3.94
C VAL A 28 -4.36 -10.72 -4.62
N ARG A 29 -5.61 -10.35 -4.93
CA ARG A 29 -6.56 -11.24 -5.63
C ARG A 29 -6.04 -11.65 -7.01
N GLN A 30 -5.50 -10.70 -7.80
CA GLN A 30 -4.94 -11.00 -9.12
C GLN A 30 -3.76 -11.99 -9.03
N LEU A 31 -2.85 -11.82 -8.06
CA LEU A 31 -1.74 -12.74 -7.85
C LEU A 31 -2.22 -14.12 -7.41
N CYS A 32 -3.15 -14.21 -6.47
CA CYS A 32 -3.74 -15.48 -6.04
C CYS A 32 -4.47 -16.20 -7.18
N GLN A 33 -5.16 -15.47 -8.06
CA GLN A 33 -5.83 -16.05 -9.25
C GLN A 33 -4.83 -16.64 -10.26
N GLN A 34 -3.61 -16.11 -10.31
CA GLN A 34 -2.49 -16.66 -11.11
C GLN A 34 -1.75 -17.80 -10.40
N GLY A 35 -2.24 -18.27 -9.24
CA GLY A 35 -1.63 -19.35 -8.47
C GLY A 35 -0.38 -18.95 -7.69
N ILE A 36 -0.14 -17.64 -7.51
CA ILE A 36 0.99 -17.13 -6.75
C ILE A 36 0.64 -17.12 -5.26
N GLU A 37 1.49 -17.73 -4.44
CA GLU A 37 1.38 -17.64 -2.98
C GLU A 37 1.81 -16.25 -2.51
N VAL A 38 0.91 -15.58 -1.79
CA VAL A 38 1.12 -14.19 -1.34
C VAL A 38 1.18 -14.13 0.18
N GLU A 39 2.10 -13.34 0.70
CA GLU A 39 2.11 -12.88 2.09
C GLU A 39 1.78 -11.39 2.14
N THR A 40 0.93 -11.00 3.08
CA THR A 40 0.49 -9.62 3.20
C THR A 40 0.97 -9.00 4.51
N ARG A 41 1.41 -7.75 4.48
CA ARG A 41 1.82 -6.99 5.67
C ARG A 41 1.22 -5.59 5.64
N LYS A 42 0.58 -5.25 6.73
CA LYS A 42 0.21 -3.88 7.13
C LYS A 42 0.87 -3.65 8.49
N PRO A 43 2.18 -3.37 8.55
CA PRO A 43 2.95 -3.51 9.79
C PRO A 43 2.42 -2.62 10.92
N ALA A 44 1.87 -1.45 10.60
CA ALA A 44 1.21 -0.58 11.57
C ALA A 44 -0.12 -0.04 11.01
N GLU A 45 -1.16 -0.05 11.86
CA GLU A 45 -2.47 0.53 11.56
C GLU A 45 -2.97 1.33 12.76
N SER A 46 -3.58 2.48 12.48
CA SER A 46 -4.15 3.40 13.46
C SER A 46 -5.62 3.67 13.12
N GLY A 47 -6.41 4.12 14.08
CA GLY A 47 -7.86 4.25 13.92
C GLY A 47 -8.59 2.91 14.09
N CYS A 48 -7.96 1.94 14.75
CA CYS A 48 -8.59 0.64 15.04
C CYS A 48 -9.72 0.78 16.04
N VAL A 49 -10.78 0.01 15.84
CA VAL A 49 -11.97 0.00 16.72
C VAL A 49 -11.78 -1.07 17.80
N GLU A 50 -12.08 -0.72 19.05
CA GLU A 50 -12.04 -1.67 20.16
C GLU A 50 -13.26 -2.59 20.13
N ALA A 51 -13.06 -3.91 20.15
CA ALA A 51 -14.10 -4.91 20.27
C ALA A 51 -14.51 -5.09 21.75
N GLU A 52 -15.62 -5.81 21.99
CA GLU A 52 -16.14 -6.07 23.36
C GLU A 52 -15.13 -6.81 24.25
N ASP A 53 -14.27 -7.63 23.67
CA ASP A 53 -13.22 -8.39 24.38
C ASP A 53 -11.92 -7.57 24.61
N GLY A 54 -11.90 -6.29 24.22
CA GLY A 54 -10.75 -5.41 24.33
C GLY A 54 -9.71 -5.55 23.21
N SER A 55 -9.91 -6.46 22.26
CA SER A 55 -9.06 -6.56 21.07
C SER A 55 -9.28 -5.38 20.13
N LEU A 56 -8.26 -5.07 19.29
CA LEU A 56 -8.38 -4.03 18.28
C LEU A 56 -8.72 -4.63 16.93
N LEU A 57 -9.88 -4.25 16.40
CA LEU A 57 -10.32 -4.59 15.06
C LEU A 57 -9.64 -3.65 14.06
N THR A 58 -9.02 -4.23 13.06
CA THR A 58 -8.31 -3.55 11.98
C THR A 58 -9.16 -3.58 10.72
N HIS A 59 -9.23 -2.48 9.97
CA HIS A 59 -9.94 -2.44 8.70
C HIS A 59 -9.05 -2.90 7.55
N ASP A 60 -7.87 -2.33 7.46
CA ASP A 60 -6.95 -2.57 6.35
C ASP A 60 -6.40 -4.00 6.38
N ALA A 61 -5.89 -4.44 7.53
CA ALA A 61 -5.33 -5.78 7.65
C ALA A 61 -6.40 -6.87 7.52
N ALA A 62 -7.62 -6.64 8.00
CA ALA A 62 -8.73 -7.58 7.81
C ALA A 62 -9.12 -7.70 6.32
N ALA A 63 -9.13 -6.60 5.58
CA ALA A 63 -9.37 -6.60 4.14
C ALA A 63 -8.28 -7.36 3.37
N LEU A 64 -7.01 -7.14 3.72
CA LEU A 64 -5.87 -7.88 3.16
C LEU A 64 -5.96 -9.38 3.47
N GLN A 65 -6.33 -9.76 4.71
CA GLN A 65 -6.54 -11.16 5.09
C GLN A 65 -7.64 -11.81 4.25
N GLN A 66 -8.75 -11.10 3.99
CA GLN A 66 -9.86 -11.61 3.18
C GLN A 66 -9.48 -11.73 1.70
N ALA A 67 -8.65 -10.82 1.19
CA ALA A 67 -8.19 -10.87 -0.19
C ALA A 67 -7.20 -12.00 -0.44
N ASN A 68 -6.46 -12.42 0.59
CA ASN A 68 -5.43 -13.45 0.51
C ASN A 68 -6.04 -14.84 0.73
N ALA A 69 -5.94 -15.71 -0.27
CA ALA A 69 -6.43 -17.11 -0.22
C ALA A 69 -5.75 -17.91 0.92
N ARG A 70 -4.52 -17.57 1.28
CA ARG A 70 -3.74 -18.27 2.32
C ARG A 70 -4.26 -18.04 3.74
N ARG A 71 -4.94 -16.94 4.01
CA ARG A 71 -5.52 -16.59 5.33
C ARG A 71 -4.50 -16.59 6.47
N GLU A 72 -3.49 -15.75 6.36
CA GLU A 72 -2.53 -15.52 7.44
C GLU A 72 -3.23 -15.02 8.72
N ALA A 73 -2.62 -15.27 9.89
CA ALA A 73 -3.12 -14.72 11.15
C ALA A 73 -3.05 -13.17 11.11
N ILE A 74 -4.09 -12.53 11.63
CA ILE A 74 -4.18 -11.06 11.60
C ILE A 74 -3.00 -10.41 12.35
N GLU A 75 -2.49 -11.04 13.40
CA GLU A 75 -1.33 -10.60 14.18
C GLU A 75 -0.04 -10.62 13.34
N ARG A 76 0.04 -11.51 12.34
CA ARG A 76 1.17 -11.60 11.43
C ARG A 76 1.12 -10.51 10.36
N ILE A 77 -0.09 -10.22 9.87
CA ILE A 77 -0.34 -9.15 8.91
C ILE A 77 -0.12 -7.79 9.56
N ASN A 78 -0.67 -7.60 10.77
CA ASN A 78 -0.70 -6.31 11.45
C ASN A 78 -0.39 -6.45 12.96
N PRO A 79 0.89 -6.46 13.34
CA PRO A 79 1.29 -6.58 14.74
C PRO A 79 1.12 -5.29 15.55
N TYR A 80 1.17 -4.10 14.91
CA TYR A 80 1.09 -2.81 15.61
C TYR A 80 -0.21 -2.09 15.30
N ARG A 81 -1.12 -2.09 16.27
CA ARG A 81 -2.50 -1.57 16.15
C ARG A 81 -2.77 -0.51 17.20
N TYR A 82 -3.37 0.60 16.80
CA TYR A 82 -3.62 1.74 17.68
C TYR A 82 -5.01 2.31 17.48
N ARG A 83 -5.64 2.79 18.58
CA ARG A 83 -7.01 3.34 18.59
C ARG A 83 -7.09 4.70 17.91
N ALA A 84 -6.14 5.58 18.19
CA ALA A 84 -6.21 6.94 17.70
C ALA A 84 -5.99 7.00 16.17
N ALA A 85 -6.89 7.65 15.43
CA ALA A 85 -6.77 7.88 13.98
C ALA A 85 -5.74 9.00 13.70
N LEU A 86 -4.48 8.72 13.96
CA LEU A 86 -3.32 9.60 13.78
C LEU A 86 -2.18 8.83 13.11
N ALA A 87 -1.09 9.51 12.76
CA ALA A 87 0.12 8.82 12.33
C ALA A 87 0.54 7.75 13.36
N PRO A 88 0.91 6.51 12.95
CA PRO A 88 1.09 5.38 13.86
C PRO A 88 2.03 5.64 15.03
N HIS A 89 3.17 6.33 14.83
CA HIS A 89 4.09 6.70 15.90
C HIS A 89 3.42 7.58 16.97
N ARG A 90 2.54 8.49 16.53
CA ARG A 90 1.83 9.38 17.47
C ARG A 90 0.72 8.64 18.21
N ALA A 91 -0.01 7.76 17.53
CA ALA A 91 -1.03 6.91 18.13
C ALA A 91 -0.40 5.98 19.18
N ALA A 92 0.74 5.34 18.87
CA ALA A 92 1.52 4.55 19.82
C ALA A 92 1.90 5.32 21.07
N ARG A 93 2.41 6.55 20.90
CA ARG A 93 2.82 7.42 22.01
C ARG A 93 1.65 7.78 22.93
N LEU A 94 0.44 7.99 22.39
CA LEU A 94 -0.77 8.24 23.19
C LEU A 94 -1.17 7.02 24.05
N GLU A 95 -0.80 5.82 23.61
CA GLU A 95 -1.03 4.56 24.34
C GLU A 95 0.19 4.14 25.19
N GLY A 96 1.13 5.06 25.41
CA GLY A 96 2.34 4.81 26.24
C GLY A 96 3.35 3.87 25.58
N GLN A 97 3.23 3.64 24.27
CA GLN A 97 4.09 2.77 23.49
C GLN A 97 5.05 3.56 22.60
N THR A 98 6.14 2.91 22.21
CA THR A 98 7.10 3.45 21.25
C THR A 98 7.31 2.42 20.15
N ILE A 99 7.00 2.80 18.91
CA ILE A 99 7.26 1.96 17.74
C ILE A 99 8.53 2.43 17.05
N LYS A 100 9.44 1.50 16.79
CA LYS A 100 10.72 1.75 16.12
C LYS A 100 10.70 1.19 14.70
N LEU A 101 11.43 1.84 13.79
CA LEU A 101 11.52 1.42 12.40
C LEU A 101 11.99 -0.03 12.25
N GLN A 102 13.01 -0.44 13.02
CA GLN A 102 13.51 -1.80 12.97
C GLN A 102 12.43 -2.85 13.28
N ALA A 103 11.58 -2.58 14.26
CA ALA A 103 10.46 -3.48 14.58
C ALA A 103 9.45 -3.63 13.44
N LEU A 104 9.24 -2.56 12.65
CA LEU A 104 8.39 -2.61 11.46
C LEU A 104 9.06 -3.38 10.31
N ILE A 105 10.38 -3.23 10.14
CA ILE A 105 11.16 -4.00 9.15
C ILE A 105 11.08 -5.49 9.49
N ASP A 106 11.29 -5.86 10.75
CA ASP A 106 11.22 -7.26 11.22
C ASP A 106 9.81 -7.84 11.01
N ALA A 107 8.77 -7.03 11.26
CA ALA A 107 7.37 -7.40 11.02
C ALA A 107 7.08 -7.68 9.53
N CYS A 108 7.80 -7.04 8.61
CA CYS A 108 7.68 -7.23 7.17
C CYS A 108 8.51 -8.42 6.64
N SER A 109 9.14 -9.22 7.51
CA SER A 109 9.82 -10.45 7.06
C SER A 109 8.84 -11.41 6.36
N ARG A 110 9.34 -12.18 5.40
CA ARG A 110 8.59 -13.28 4.79
C ARG A 110 8.71 -14.54 5.63
N ASP A 111 7.64 -15.33 5.66
CA ASP A 111 7.67 -16.66 6.30
C ASP A 111 8.31 -17.69 5.35
N ASP A 112 8.06 -17.52 4.03
CA ASP A 112 8.67 -18.32 2.97
C ASP A 112 9.28 -17.40 1.89
N PRO A 113 10.57 -17.55 1.56
CA PRO A 113 11.23 -16.77 0.50
C PRO A 113 10.61 -16.93 -0.89
N ALA A 114 9.88 -18.03 -1.13
CA ALA A 114 9.20 -18.29 -2.40
C ALA A 114 7.88 -17.50 -2.55
N HIS A 115 7.34 -16.97 -1.46
CA HIS A 115 6.09 -16.22 -1.50
C HIS A 115 6.32 -14.77 -1.94
N CYS A 116 5.39 -14.23 -2.70
CA CYS A 116 5.32 -12.82 -3.06
C CYS A 116 4.89 -11.98 -1.84
N LEU A 117 5.64 -10.96 -1.48
CA LEU A 117 5.34 -10.11 -0.33
C LEU A 117 4.65 -8.81 -0.76
N ILE A 118 3.43 -8.58 -0.28
CA ILE A 118 2.73 -7.30 -0.45
C ILE A 118 2.75 -6.55 0.88
N VAL A 119 3.42 -5.40 0.90
CA VAL A 119 3.51 -4.53 2.09
C VAL A 119 2.75 -3.24 1.83
N GLU A 120 1.77 -2.94 2.66
CA GLU A 120 1.05 -1.67 2.61
C GLU A 120 1.54 -0.71 3.70
N GLY A 121 1.98 0.48 3.29
CA GLY A 121 2.31 1.59 4.19
C GLY A 121 1.08 2.28 4.80
N ALA A 122 1.28 3.17 5.76
CA ALA A 122 0.22 3.98 6.38
C ALA A 122 0.40 5.47 6.05
N GLY A 123 -0.62 6.10 5.42
CA GLY A 123 -0.55 7.47 4.93
C GLY A 123 0.25 7.60 3.63
N GLY A 124 0.87 8.77 3.41
CA GLY A 124 1.71 9.04 2.23
C GLY A 124 3.15 8.56 2.40
N PHE A 125 3.94 8.63 1.32
CA PHE A 125 5.32 8.09 1.27
C PHE A 125 6.25 8.68 2.34
N TYR A 126 6.13 9.97 2.65
CA TYR A 126 6.90 10.62 3.72
C TYR A 126 6.16 10.74 5.05
N SER A 127 4.99 10.11 5.19
CA SER A 127 4.28 10.12 6.48
C SER A 127 5.11 9.41 7.55
N PRO A 128 5.21 9.99 8.77
CA PRO A 128 5.89 9.36 9.89
C PRO A 128 5.20 8.06 10.29
N LEU A 129 5.94 6.97 10.32
CA LEU A 129 5.45 5.63 10.62
C LEU A 129 5.90 5.14 12.00
N ALA A 130 7.17 5.37 12.28
CA ALA A 130 7.83 5.03 13.54
C ALA A 130 8.36 6.31 14.22
N GLU A 131 8.83 6.19 15.45
CA GLU A 131 9.45 7.30 16.19
C GLU A 131 10.72 7.82 15.48
N ASP A 132 11.41 6.95 14.76
CA ASP A 132 12.69 7.16 14.09
C ASP A 132 12.64 6.87 12.58
N GLY A 133 11.44 6.82 11.96
CA GLY A 133 11.33 6.54 10.55
C GLY A 133 9.96 6.84 9.92
N GLN A 134 9.98 7.02 8.61
CA GLN A 134 8.85 7.25 7.73
C GLN A 134 8.52 5.99 6.91
N ASN A 135 7.40 6.00 6.17
CA ASN A 135 7.14 4.94 5.17
C ASN A 135 8.29 4.85 4.14
N ALA A 136 8.90 5.97 3.76
CA ALA A 136 10.04 5.99 2.86
C ALA A 136 11.24 5.20 3.40
N ASP A 137 11.49 5.25 4.71
CA ASP A 137 12.59 4.51 5.34
C ASP A 137 12.29 3.03 5.40
N LEU A 138 11.04 2.63 5.68
CA LEU A 138 10.60 1.25 5.60
C LEU A 138 10.71 0.70 4.16
N ALA A 139 10.21 1.43 3.17
CA ALA A 139 10.32 1.04 1.77
C ALA A 139 11.79 0.89 1.33
N SER A 140 12.67 1.82 1.77
CA SER A 140 14.11 1.77 1.50
C SER A 140 14.78 0.55 2.14
N ALA A 141 14.36 0.14 3.33
CA ALA A 141 14.89 -1.05 3.99
C ALA A 141 14.45 -2.35 3.31
N LEU A 142 13.22 -2.40 2.82
CA LEU A 142 12.65 -3.58 2.16
C LEU A 142 13.11 -3.75 0.71
N GLN A 143 13.51 -2.67 0.02
CA GLN A 143 13.99 -2.67 -1.38
C GLN A 143 13.00 -3.32 -2.38
N LEU A 144 11.70 -3.34 -2.04
CA LEU A 144 10.66 -3.82 -2.95
C LEU A 144 10.31 -2.76 -3.99
N PRO A 145 9.98 -3.15 -5.23
CA PRO A 145 9.38 -2.24 -6.20
C PRO A 145 8.13 -1.56 -5.63
N VAL A 146 7.97 -0.27 -5.88
CA VAL A 146 6.91 0.54 -5.28
C VAL A 146 5.75 0.71 -6.25
N ILE A 147 4.53 0.44 -5.79
CA ILE A 147 3.29 0.82 -6.46
C ILE A 147 2.73 2.04 -5.74
N ILE A 148 2.48 3.11 -6.50
CA ILE A 148 2.00 4.39 -5.99
C ILE A 148 0.50 4.51 -6.27
N VAL A 149 -0.31 4.67 -5.22
CA VAL A 149 -1.76 4.86 -5.33
C VAL A 149 -2.09 6.33 -5.12
N ILE A 150 -2.82 6.91 -6.06
CA ILE A 150 -3.22 8.32 -6.08
C ILE A 150 -4.74 8.40 -6.18
N ASN A 151 -5.37 9.25 -5.39
CA ASN A 151 -6.78 9.57 -5.60
C ASN A 151 -6.95 10.33 -6.92
N ASP A 152 -7.72 9.74 -7.87
CA ASP A 152 -7.96 10.33 -9.18
C ASP A 152 -8.95 11.49 -9.06
N ARG A 153 -8.42 12.70 -9.00
CA ARG A 153 -9.16 13.97 -8.85
C ARG A 153 -8.32 15.13 -9.35
N ILE A 154 -8.90 16.33 -9.38
CA ILE A 154 -8.15 17.56 -9.67
C ILE A 154 -6.94 17.65 -8.70
N GLY A 155 -5.75 17.85 -9.27
CA GLY A 155 -4.47 17.90 -8.55
C GLY A 155 -3.74 16.55 -8.47
N ALA A 156 -4.31 15.46 -8.98
CA ALA A 156 -3.67 14.13 -9.01
C ALA A 156 -2.33 14.15 -9.76
N VAL A 157 -2.25 14.87 -10.89
CA VAL A 157 -1.00 15.00 -11.67
C VAL A 157 0.14 15.53 -10.79
N ASN A 158 -0.09 16.64 -10.09
CA ASN A 158 0.93 17.21 -9.20
C ASN A 158 1.31 16.26 -8.06
N GLN A 159 0.33 15.63 -7.42
CA GLN A 159 0.58 14.66 -6.33
C GLN A 159 1.35 13.45 -6.82
N THR A 160 1.04 12.96 -8.02
CA THR A 160 1.77 11.86 -8.66
C THR A 160 3.24 12.22 -8.89
N LEU A 161 3.51 13.36 -9.52
CA LEU A 161 4.87 13.78 -9.84
C LEU A 161 5.72 14.01 -8.59
N LEU A 162 5.16 14.61 -7.55
CA LEU A 162 5.84 14.79 -6.26
C LEU A 162 6.15 13.43 -5.60
N THR A 163 5.20 12.49 -5.62
CA THR A 163 5.40 11.16 -5.02
C THR A 163 6.40 10.33 -5.83
N LEU A 164 6.34 10.37 -7.16
CA LEU A 164 7.33 9.75 -8.04
C LEU A 164 8.75 10.26 -7.74
N GLN A 165 8.91 11.58 -7.64
CA GLN A 165 10.20 12.18 -7.31
C GLN A 165 10.68 11.74 -5.92
N ALA A 166 9.78 11.67 -4.94
CA ALA A 166 10.09 11.21 -3.59
C ALA A 166 10.60 9.77 -3.57
N VAL A 167 9.90 8.84 -4.25
CA VAL A 167 10.30 7.42 -4.35
C VAL A 167 11.65 7.28 -5.07
N ARG A 168 11.83 7.96 -6.20
CA ARG A 168 13.09 7.93 -6.97
C ARG A 168 14.27 8.51 -6.21
N SER A 169 14.06 9.54 -5.39
CA SER A 169 15.12 10.13 -4.55
C SER A 169 15.68 9.13 -3.52
N ARG A 170 14.91 8.09 -3.20
CA ARG A 170 15.32 6.96 -2.35
C ARG A 170 15.93 5.80 -3.14
N GLN A 171 16.17 5.98 -4.44
CA GLN A 171 16.73 4.96 -5.36
C GLN A 171 15.84 3.70 -5.44
N LEU A 172 14.54 3.85 -5.22
CA LEU A 172 13.56 2.77 -5.33
C LEU A 172 12.97 2.74 -6.75
N GLN A 173 12.74 1.53 -7.23
CA GLN A 173 12.04 1.32 -8.49
C GLN A 173 10.55 1.61 -8.31
N VAL A 174 9.95 2.39 -9.21
CA VAL A 174 8.50 2.52 -9.31
C VAL A 174 7.99 1.49 -10.31
N ALA A 175 7.20 0.54 -9.82
CA ALA A 175 6.60 -0.51 -10.66
C ALA A 175 5.40 0.03 -11.45
N ALA A 176 4.55 0.82 -10.80
CA ALA A 176 3.38 1.42 -11.42
C ALA A 176 2.84 2.61 -10.61
N VAL A 177 2.05 3.44 -11.27
CA VAL A 177 1.12 4.40 -10.67
C VAL A 177 -0.31 3.89 -10.90
N ILE A 178 -1.14 3.94 -9.86
CA ILE A 178 -2.56 3.59 -9.95
C ILE A 178 -3.38 4.82 -9.54
N LEU A 179 -4.08 5.38 -10.50
CA LEU A 179 -5.08 6.43 -10.29
C LEU A 179 -6.38 5.75 -9.85
N ASN A 180 -6.80 5.99 -8.63
CA ASN A 180 -7.94 5.33 -8.00
C ASN A 180 -9.04 6.35 -7.70
N GLU A 181 -10.24 6.14 -8.25
CA GLU A 181 -11.41 6.92 -7.90
C GLU A 181 -11.96 6.48 -6.54
N VAL A 182 -11.79 7.30 -5.51
CA VAL A 182 -12.38 7.03 -4.19
C VAL A 182 -13.82 7.54 -4.05
N SER A 183 -14.28 8.27 -5.04
CA SER A 183 -15.66 8.77 -5.17
C SER A 183 -16.01 8.96 -6.64
N VAL A 184 -17.28 9.07 -6.96
CA VAL A 184 -17.73 9.34 -8.34
C VAL A 184 -17.13 10.65 -8.84
N ILE A 185 -16.39 10.60 -9.96
CA ILE A 185 -15.86 11.79 -10.62
C ILE A 185 -17.00 12.52 -11.35
N THR A 186 -17.10 13.82 -11.13
CA THR A 186 -18.09 14.71 -11.76
C THR A 186 -17.51 15.53 -12.91
N GLU A 187 -16.19 15.67 -12.96
CA GLU A 187 -15.44 16.43 -13.96
C GLU A 187 -15.26 15.60 -15.23
N ARG A 188 -16.14 15.81 -16.23
CA ARG A 188 -16.24 14.98 -17.44
C ARG A 188 -15.03 15.03 -18.37
N ASP A 189 -14.25 16.12 -18.31
CA ASP A 189 -13.11 16.36 -19.21
C ASP A 189 -11.76 16.10 -18.53
N MET A 190 -11.76 15.50 -17.33
CA MET A 190 -10.54 15.16 -16.61
C MET A 190 -9.95 13.85 -17.14
N ASP A 191 -8.69 13.88 -17.57
CA ASP A 191 -7.91 12.71 -17.98
C ASP A 191 -6.51 12.81 -17.41
N ASN A 192 -6.40 12.59 -16.10
CA ASN A 192 -5.12 12.64 -15.38
C ASN A 192 -4.12 11.61 -15.90
N ALA A 193 -4.58 10.47 -16.45
CA ALA A 193 -3.70 9.45 -17.01
C ALA A 193 -3.01 9.95 -18.28
N ALA A 194 -3.78 10.58 -19.21
CA ALA A 194 -3.20 11.19 -20.40
C ALA A 194 -2.26 12.36 -20.06
N ASP A 195 -2.65 13.21 -19.10
CA ASP A 195 -1.83 14.33 -18.64
C ASP A 195 -0.51 13.90 -17.99
N LEU A 196 -0.46 12.71 -17.38
CA LEU A 196 0.74 12.15 -16.75
C LEU A 196 1.69 11.49 -17.77
N GLN A 197 1.19 10.98 -18.89
CA GLN A 197 1.98 10.24 -19.89
C GLN A 197 3.32 10.90 -20.26
N PRO A 198 3.37 12.23 -20.52
CA PRO A 198 4.63 12.88 -20.89
C PRO A 198 5.70 12.92 -19.79
N TYR A 199 5.31 12.69 -18.54
CA TYR A 199 6.14 12.86 -17.35
C TYR A 199 6.45 11.56 -16.61
N CYS A 200 5.75 10.46 -16.95
CA CYS A 200 5.90 9.17 -16.31
C CYS A 200 6.55 8.16 -17.25
N ASP A 201 7.62 7.53 -16.81
CA ASP A 201 8.31 6.43 -17.50
C ASP A 201 7.89 5.04 -16.97
N CYS A 202 6.92 5.00 -16.07
CA CYS A 202 6.33 3.79 -15.52
C CYS A 202 4.86 3.64 -15.96
N PRO A 203 4.32 2.41 -15.98
CA PRO A 203 2.92 2.17 -16.32
C PRO A 203 1.96 2.91 -15.41
N ILE A 204 0.89 3.44 -16.00
CA ILE A 204 -0.22 4.10 -15.31
C ILE A 204 -1.47 3.24 -15.51
N PHE A 205 -2.17 2.93 -14.43
CA PHE A 205 -3.44 2.21 -14.43
C PHE A 205 -4.52 3.10 -13.81
N CYS A 206 -5.76 2.94 -14.26
CA CYS A 206 -6.93 3.61 -13.67
C CYS A 206 -7.85 2.56 -13.05
N CYS A 207 -8.37 2.87 -11.86
CA CYS A 207 -9.36 2.08 -11.16
C CYS A 207 -10.58 2.98 -10.87
N GLY A 208 -11.71 2.68 -11.49
CA GLY A 208 -12.95 3.43 -11.29
C GLY A 208 -13.56 3.21 -9.91
N PHE A 209 -14.45 4.10 -9.51
CA PHE A 209 -15.13 4.02 -8.21
C PHE A 209 -15.90 2.70 -8.07
N ASN A 210 -15.58 1.92 -7.03
CA ASN A 210 -16.12 0.59 -6.77
C ASN A 210 -15.96 -0.41 -7.95
N ALA A 211 -15.00 -0.18 -8.84
CA ALA A 211 -14.73 -1.06 -9.97
C ALA A 211 -13.53 -1.96 -9.68
N GLU A 212 -13.55 -3.19 -10.20
CA GLU A 212 -12.38 -4.05 -10.17
C GLU A 212 -11.21 -3.40 -10.92
N LEU A 213 -10.00 -3.57 -10.38
CA LEU A 213 -8.79 -3.13 -11.05
C LEU A 213 -8.50 -4.03 -12.24
N ALA A 214 -8.35 -3.43 -13.43
CA ALA A 214 -7.91 -4.17 -14.61
C ALA A 214 -6.58 -4.92 -14.35
N PRO A 215 -6.29 -6.04 -15.06
CA PRO A 215 -5.07 -6.81 -14.85
C PRO A 215 -3.80 -5.93 -14.90
N VAL A 216 -3.06 -5.93 -13.81
CA VAL A 216 -1.81 -5.17 -13.66
C VAL A 216 -0.60 -6.00 -14.09
N PHE A 217 -0.62 -7.29 -13.74
CA PHE A 217 0.51 -8.18 -14.00
C PHE A 217 0.34 -8.94 -15.33
N THR A 218 1.45 -9.17 -16.04
CA THR A 218 1.47 -10.12 -17.15
C THR A 218 1.44 -11.55 -16.59
N ASP A 219 0.83 -12.47 -17.35
CA ASP A 219 0.91 -13.89 -17.01
C ASP A 219 2.37 -14.36 -16.95
N ASN A 220 2.67 -15.23 -15.98
CA ASN A 220 4.02 -15.75 -15.74
C ASN A 220 4.57 -16.66 -16.86
N ASP A 221 3.76 -16.99 -17.87
CA ASP A 221 4.08 -17.93 -18.96
C ASP A 221 4.48 -17.21 -20.28
N ALA A 222 4.82 -15.93 -20.27
CA ALA A 222 5.21 -15.19 -21.45
C ALA A 222 6.70 -14.79 -21.47
#